data_433313882b9fc288451f02feab131bc8
#
_entry.id   433313882b9fc288451f02feab131bc8
#
_cell.length_a   1.000
_cell.length_b   1.000
_cell.length_c   1.000
_cell.angle_alpha   90.00
_cell.angle_beta   90.00
_cell.angle_gamma   90.00
#
_symmetry.space_group_name_H-M   'P 1'
#
loop_
_entity.id
_entity.type
_entity.pdbx_description
1 polymer ?
#
loop_
_entity_poly.entity_id
_entity_poly.type
_entity_poly.pdbx_seq_one_letter_code
_entity_poly.pdbx_strand_id
1 'polypeptide(L)'
;MGKPTGFLEYERETAKVLPPKVRIANFKEFRTPLNKEKQKLQGARCMACGVPFCQSGMMIGGMASGCPLHNLVPETNDLVYTGNWKQAFLRLSKTHSFPEFTSRVCPALCEAACTCNINGEPVSTKENERAIIETAYENGWVTPQIPEVRTGKSIAVIGSGPSGLAAAQQLNRRGHSVTVFERKDRVGGFLRYGIPNMKLDKAVVDRRIHLMEEEGVKFVTNVNVGKDIKAEELLKQFDRVILACGASNPRDIKVPGRDAKGIYFAVDFLGQVTKALLDSDFAKVPYELAKGKNVLVIGGGDTGNDCVGTSIRLGAKSVIQLEMMPKPPVERTPSNPWPQWPRVLKTDYGQEEAIAVFGHDPRVYQTTVTEFIKDKNGNVCQAKLTKLKSEKDPKTGRMMMVPVEGTEEVIPVDVVLIAAGFLGSEKYVTDAFKVAINGRTNVDTKPEQYQTSVDRVFTAGDMHRGQSLVVWAIREGREAAKAVDESLMGYSYL
;
A
#
# COMPACT_ATOMS: atom_id res chain seq x y z
N MET A 1 -16.98 23.79 15.32
CA MET A 1 -17.80 22.57 15.03
C MET A 1 -18.17 22.63 13.56
N GLY A 2 -18.10 21.49 12.85
CA GLY A 2 -18.51 21.40 11.45
C GLY A 2 -19.93 21.93 11.21
N LYS A 3 -20.35 21.96 9.96
CA LYS A 3 -21.72 22.37 9.61
C LYS A 3 -22.65 21.15 9.79
N PRO A 4 -23.54 21.09 10.80
CA PRO A 4 -24.34 19.90 11.11
C PRO A 4 -25.19 19.40 9.95
N THR A 5 -25.59 20.31 9.04
CA THR A 5 -26.45 20.05 7.88
C THR A 5 -25.67 20.00 6.55
N GLY A 6 -24.36 20.20 6.56
CA GLY A 6 -23.56 20.34 5.35
C GLY A 6 -23.64 19.13 4.39
N PHE A 7 -23.78 17.91 4.94
CA PHE A 7 -23.96 16.69 4.14
C PHE A 7 -25.32 16.63 3.39
N LEU A 8 -26.29 17.44 3.81
CA LEU A 8 -27.58 17.60 3.14
C LEU A 8 -27.57 18.73 2.11
N GLU A 9 -26.67 19.71 2.26
CA GLU A 9 -26.65 20.93 1.44
C GLU A 9 -25.64 20.83 0.28
N TYR A 10 -24.57 20.08 0.47
CA TYR A 10 -23.48 19.97 -0.51
C TYR A 10 -23.33 18.52 -1.00
N GLU A 11 -23.23 18.36 -2.30
CA GLU A 11 -22.93 17.07 -2.91
C GLU A 11 -21.47 16.67 -2.62
N ARG A 12 -21.21 15.36 -2.63
CA ARG A 12 -19.85 14.84 -2.52
C ARG A 12 -19.10 15.10 -3.83
N GLU A 13 -17.95 15.77 -3.71
CA GLU A 13 -17.03 15.91 -4.82
C GLU A 13 -15.67 15.29 -4.46
N THR A 14 -14.99 14.76 -5.47
CA THR A 14 -13.61 14.24 -5.39
C THR A 14 -12.75 14.86 -6.48
N ALA A 15 -11.45 14.62 -6.43
CA ALA A 15 -10.51 15.02 -7.48
C ALA A 15 -11.03 14.59 -8.87
N LYS A 16 -10.97 15.47 -9.85
CA LYS A 16 -11.31 15.14 -11.24
C LYS A 16 -10.28 14.15 -11.78
N VAL A 17 -10.77 13.09 -12.41
CA VAL A 17 -9.95 12.05 -13.03
C VAL A 17 -9.91 12.31 -14.54
N LEU A 18 -8.70 12.31 -15.13
CA LEU A 18 -8.56 12.39 -16.58
C LEU A 18 -9.25 11.20 -17.27
N PRO A 19 -9.89 11.41 -18.44
CA PRO A 19 -10.50 10.31 -19.18
C PRO A 19 -9.51 9.17 -19.45
N PRO A 20 -9.94 7.90 -19.39
CA PRO A 20 -9.05 6.75 -19.53
C PRO A 20 -8.14 6.80 -20.74
N LYS A 21 -8.68 7.11 -21.94
CA LYS A 21 -7.90 7.21 -23.19
C LYS A 21 -6.87 8.35 -23.20
N VAL A 22 -7.05 9.36 -22.35
CA VAL A 22 -6.10 10.48 -22.22
C VAL A 22 -4.99 10.14 -21.23
N ARG A 23 -5.37 9.59 -20.05
CA ARG A 23 -4.42 9.35 -18.96
C ARG A 23 -3.44 8.22 -19.23
N ILE A 24 -3.74 7.29 -20.13
CA ILE A 24 -2.85 6.20 -20.52
C ILE A 24 -1.65 6.65 -21.36
N ALA A 25 -1.62 7.88 -21.86
CA ALA A 25 -0.55 8.40 -22.70
C ALA A 25 0.80 8.57 -21.97
N ASN A 26 0.80 8.55 -20.64
CA ASN A 26 1.99 8.74 -19.82
C ASN A 26 1.85 8.08 -18.43
N PHE A 27 2.90 8.23 -17.61
CA PHE A 27 2.96 7.69 -16.23
C PHE A 27 2.82 8.77 -15.15
N LYS A 28 2.26 9.95 -15.46
CA LYS A 28 2.00 11.03 -14.48
C LYS A 28 0.72 10.75 -13.69
N GLU A 29 0.59 11.33 -12.49
CA GLU A 29 -0.67 11.32 -11.74
C GLU A 29 -1.79 11.93 -12.61
N PHE A 30 -2.95 11.30 -12.60
CA PHE A 30 -4.08 11.65 -13.49
C PHE A 30 -5.28 12.24 -12.74
N ARG A 31 -5.10 12.58 -11.45
CA ARG A 31 -6.12 13.20 -10.61
C ARG A 31 -5.80 14.66 -10.37
N THR A 32 -6.71 15.55 -10.75
CA THR A 32 -6.63 17.00 -10.50
C THR A 32 -7.38 17.32 -9.21
N PRO A 33 -6.72 17.81 -8.16
CA PRO A 33 -7.36 18.18 -6.90
C PRO A 33 -8.48 19.22 -7.08
N LEU A 34 -9.40 19.24 -6.12
CA LEU A 34 -10.39 20.31 -6.02
C LEU A 34 -9.69 21.64 -5.70
N ASN A 35 -10.27 22.76 -6.14
CA ASN A 35 -9.83 24.05 -5.66
C ASN A 35 -10.19 24.27 -4.17
N LYS A 36 -9.58 25.27 -3.54
CA LYS A 36 -9.73 25.52 -2.10
C LYS A 36 -11.19 25.75 -1.66
N GLU A 37 -11.97 26.45 -2.47
CA GLU A 37 -13.39 26.73 -2.12
C GLU A 37 -14.24 25.46 -2.16
N LYS A 38 -14.11 24.65 -3.21
CA LYS A 38 -14.76 23.34 -3.26
C LYS A 38 -14.29 22.41 -2.15
N GLN A 39 -13.00 22.43 -1.83
CA GLN A 39 -12.47 21.62 -0.76
C GLN A 39 -13.03 22.00 0.62
N LYS A 40 -13.25 23.30 0.91
CA LYS A 40 -13.96 23.74 2.11
C LYS A 40 -15.37 23.14 2.19
N LEU A 41 -16.11 23.12 1.09
CA LEU A 41 -17.44 22.51 1.05
C LEU A 41 -17.40 21.01 1.37
N GLN A 42 -16.35 20.30 0.94
CA GLN A 42 -16.17 18.90 1.31
C GLN A 42 -15.88 18.73 2.80
N GLY A 43 -15.11 19.63 3.42
CA GLY A 43 -14.95 19.69 4.88
C GLY A 43 -16.28 19.94 5.61
N ALA A 44 -17.13 20.86 5.07
CA ALA A 44 -18.44 21.20 5.61
C ALA A 44 -19.42 20.02 5.62
N ARG A 45 -19.24 18.99 4.77
CA ARG A 45 -20.08 17.79 4.77
C ARG A 45 -19.94 16.95 6.04
N CYS A 46 -18.92 17.19 6.86
CA CYS A 46 -18.74 16.50 8.12
C CYS A 46 -19.66 17.10 9.19
N MET A 47 -20.65 16.34 9.63
CA MET A 47 -21.57 16.76 10.70
C MET A 47 -20.98 16.66 12.12
N ALA A 48 -19.70 16.30 12.25
CA ALA A 48 -19.04 16.07 13.54
C ALA A 48 -19.86 15.15 14.47
N CYS A 49 -20.30 13.99 13.95
CA CYS A 49 -21.17 13.05 14.66
C CYS A 49 -20.53 12.59 15.99
N GLY A 50 -21.34 12.34 17.01
CA GLY A 50 -20.88 11.91 18.35
C GLY A 50 -20.27 10.52 18.39
N VAL A 51 -20.37 9.73 17.30
CA VAL A 51 -19.79 8.39 17.16
C VAL A 51 -18.99 8.31 15.86
N PRO A 52 -17.78 8.89 15.83
CA PRO A 52 -16.98 9.02 14.62
C PRO A 52 -16.25 7.71 14.28
N PHE A 53 -16.95 6.74 13.70
CA PHE A 53 -16.33 5.50 13.23
C PHE A 53 -15.18 5.74 12.25
N CYS A 54 -15.17 6.86 11.52
CA CYS A 54 -14.09 7.24 10.60
C CYS A 54 -12.70 7.25 11.25
N GLN A 55 -12.59 7.47 12.55
CA GLN A 55 -11.33 7.50 13.31
C GLN A 55 -11.13 6.30 14.23
N SER A 56 -12.05 5.32 14.24
CA SER A 56 -12.03 4.23 15.24
C SER A 56 -10.89 3.22 15.05
N GLY A 57 -10.56 2.89 13.80
CA GLY A 57 -9.54 1.87 13.50
C GLY A 57 -9.84 0.47 14.05
N MET A 58 -11.11 0.21 14.42
CA MET A 58 -11.52 -1.06 15.03
C MET A 58 -11.55 -2.20 14.03
N MET A 59 -11.23 -3.41 14.50
CA MET A 59 -11.41 -4.62 13.71
C MET A 59 -12.84 -5.16 13.90
N ILE A 60 -13.65 -5.10 12.83
CA ILE A 60 -15.05 -5.57 12.83
C ILE A 60 -15.21 -6.60 11.71
N GLY A 61 -15.67 -7.81 12.06
CA GLY A 61 -15.82 -8.89 11.07
C GLY A 61 -14.51 -9.29 10.37
N GLY A 62 -13.37 -9.15 11.07
CA GLY A 62 -12.04 -9.47 10.55
C GLY A 62 -11.44 -8.41 9.63
N MET A 63 -12.07 -7.23 9.50
CA MET A 63 -11.59 -6.12 8.67
C MET A 63 -11.59 -4.80 9.46
N ALA A 64 -10.69 -3.89 9.08
CA ALA A 64 -10.63 -2.58 9.74
C ALA A 64 -11.82 -1.71 9.37
N SER A 65 -12.40 -1.04 10.37
CA SER A 65 -13.41 -0.01 10.24
C SER A 65 -12.82 1.31 10.74
N GLY A 66 -12.81 2.33 9.90
CA GLY A 66 -12.19 3.62 10.21
C GLY A 66 -10.66 3.64 10.08
N CYS A 67 -10.07 4.78 10.40
CA CYS A 67 -8.64 5.03 10.24
C CYS A 67 -7.81 4.32 11.32
N PRO A 68 -6.91 3.39 10.95
CA PRO A 68 -6.01 2.75 11.92
C PRO A 68 -5.07 3.71 12.66
N LEU A 69 -4.76 4.86 12.09
CA LEU A 69 -3.94 5.91 12.74
C LEU A 69 -4.72 6.73 13.75
N HIS A 70 -6.04 6.50 13.89
CA HIS A 70 -6.93 7.28 14.73
C HIS A 70 -6.87 8.79 14.42
N ASN A 71 -6.73 9.15 13.14
CA ASN A 71 -6.75 10.54 12.71
C ASN A 71 -8.01 11.23 13.19
N LEU A 72 -7.87 12.43 13.74
CA LEU A 72 -8.96 13.23 14.26
C LEU A 72 -9.79 13.84 13.12
N VAL A 73 -10.44 12.97 12.34
CA VAL A 73 -11.10 13.29 11.08
C VAL A 73 -12.15 14.41 11.22
N PRO A 74 -13.07 14.41 12.19
CA PRO A 74 -14.03 15.49 12.33
C PRO A 74 -13.37 16.86 12.57
N GLU A 75 -12.32 16.91 13.39
CA GLU A 75 -11.61 18.15 13.68
C GLU A 75 -10.87 18.69 12.45
N THR A 76 -10.18 17.82 11.71
CA THR A 76 -9.47 18.23 10.49
C THR A 76 -10.45 18.69 9.41
N ASN A 77 -11.62 18.05 9.28
CA ASN A 77 -12.67 18.47 8.35
C ASN A 77 -13.25 19.85 8.73
N ASP A 78 -13.46 20.12 10.02
CA ASP A 78 -13.92 21.43 10.47
C ASP A 78 -12.89 22.53 10.16
N LEU A 79 -11.62 22.25 10.39
CA LEU A 79 -10.53 23.19 10.08
C LEU A 79 -10.40 23.46 8.58
N VAL A 80 -10.64 22.47 7.74
CA VAL A 80 -10.72 22.64 6.26
C VAL A 80 -11.91 23.51 5.90
N TYR A 81 -13.10 23.24 6.45
CA TYR A 81 -14.30 24.02 6.21
C TYR A 81 -14.12 25.50 6.56
N THR A 82 -13.56 25.77 7.74
CA THR A 82 -13.34 27.14 8.22
C THR A 82 -12.11 27.82 7.58
N GLY A 83 -11.37 27.12 6.70
CA GLY A 83 -10.19 27.66 6.00
C GLY A 83 -8.95 27.77 6.87
N ASN A 84 -8.92 27.13 8.03
CA ASN A 84 -7.79 27.12 8.96
C ASN A 84 -6.75 26.06 8.58
N TRP A 85 -6.19 26.15 7.37
CA TRP A 85 -5.32 25.14 6.75
C TRP A 85 -4.08 24.81 7.56
N LYS A 86 -3.42 25.79 8.15
CA LYS A 86 -2.23 25.57 9.01
C LYS A 86 -2.58 24.76 10.25
N GLN A 87 -3.70 25.06 10.90
CA GLN A 87 -4.17 24.29 12.05
C GLN A 87 -4.60 22.88 11.66
N ALA A 88 -5.23 22.73 10.49
CA ALA A 88 -5.57 21.40 9.95
C ALA A 88 -4.31 20.54 9.75
N PHE A 89 -3.25 21.11 9.19
CA PHE A 89 -1.95 20.44 9.04
C PHE A 89 -1.33 20.06 10.38
N LEU A 90 -1.28 21.01 11.34
CA LEU A 90 -0.72 20.75 12.67
C LEU A 90 -1.52 19.67 13.43
N ARG A 91 -2.84 19.64 13.25
CA ARG A 91 -3.70 18.64 13.87
C ARG A 91 -3.50 17.26 13.25
N LEU A 92 -3.50 17.18 11.93
CA LEU A 92 -3.29 15.92 11.20
C LEU A 92 -1.90 15.34 11.51
N SER A 93 -0.86 16.15 11.56
CA SER A 93 0.52 15.72 11.80
C SER A 93 0.76 15.09 13.18
N LYS A 94 -0.17 15.27 14.16
CA LYS A 94 -0.05 14.62 15.48
C LYS A 94 -0.23 13.11 15.41
N THR A 95 -1.14 12.65 14.58
CA THR A 95 -1.45 11.22 14.43
C THR A 95 -0.88 10.62 13.15
N HIS A 96 -0.50 11.43 12.17
CA HIS A 96 -0.13 10.98 10.84
C HIS A 96 1.27 11.42 10.41
N SER A 97 2.13 10.46 10.08
CA SER A 97 3.48 10.73 9.61
C SER A 97 3.55 11.17 8.14
N PHE A 98 2.73 10.58 7.25
CA PHE A 98 2.86 10.73 5.80
C PHE A 98 1.50 10.89 5.09
N PRO A 99 0.76 11.99 5.32
CA PRO A 99 -0.52 12.22 4.67
C PRO A 99 -0.42 12.28 3.14
N GLU A 100 0.71 12.72 2.59
CA GLU A 100 0.97 12.76 1.16
C GLU A 100 0.97 11.38 0.50
N PHE A 101 1.31 10.30 1.23
CA PHE A 101 1.25 8.94 0.71
C PHE A 101 -0.15 8.36 0.83
N THR A 102 -0.74 8.43 2.01
CA THR A 102 -2.07 7.84 2.28
C THR A 102 -3.17 8.51 1.47
N SER A 103 -3.12 9.83 1.31
CA SER A 103 -4.09 10.56 0.48
C SER A 103 -4.07 10.14 -1.00
N ARG A 104 -3.01 9.47 -1.46
CA ARG A 104 -2.91 8.92 -2.81
C ARG A 104 -3.27 7.43 -2.88
N VAL A 105 -2.76 6.63 -1.94
CA VAL A 105 -2.78 5.16 -2.06
C VAL A 105 -3.62 4.43 -1.01
N CYS A 106 -4.07 5.09 0.08
CA CYS A 106 -4.98 4.46 1.04
C CYS A 106 -6.36 4.24 0.41
N PRO A 107 -7.02 3.09 0.64
CA PRO A 107 -8.37 2.84 0.15
C PRO A 107 -9.45 3.68 0.85
N ALA A 108 -9.08 4.52 1.85
CA ALA A 108 -9.96 5.39 2.63
C ALA A 108 -10.96 4.63 3.54
N LEU A 109 -10.42 3.83 4.47
CA LEU A 109 -11.22 3.15 5.51
C LEU A 109 -12.10 4.12 6.31
N CYS A 110 -11.62 5.36 6.50
CA CYS A 110 -12.36 6.44 7.16
C CYS A 110 -13.63 6.83 6.39
N GLU A 111 -13.59 6.88 5.06
CA GLU A 111 -14.77 7.14 4.23
C GLU A 111 -15.76 5.98 4.26
N ALA A 112 -15.26 4.74 4.15
CA ALA A 112 -16.09 3.54 4.22
C ALA A 112 -16.87 3.42 5.56
N ALA A 113 -16.28 3.92 6.65
CA ALA A 113 -16.87 3.91 7.98
C ALA A 113 -17.57 5.22 8.38
N CYS A 114 -17.62 6.23 7.51
CA CYS A 114 -18.31 7.47 7.76
C CYS A 114 -19.81 7.23 8.00
N THR A 115 -20.37 7.86 9.05
CA THR A 115 -21.81 7.77 9.37
C THR A 115 -22.70 8.30 8.24
N CYS A 116 -22.25 9.31 7.50
CA CYS A 116 -22.99 9.79 6.31
C CYS A 116 -23.21 8.69 5.28
N ASN A 117 -22.38 7.65 5.27
CA ASN A 117 -22.46 6.52 4.33
C ASN A 117 -23.63 5.55 4.65
N ILE A 118 -24.38 5.79 5.71
CA ILE A 118 -25.58 5.00 6.04
C ILE A 118 -26.75 5.40 5.13
N ASN A 119 -26.91 6.71 4.88
CA ASN A 119 -28.05 7.27 4.17
C ASN A 119 -27.68 7.98 2.86
N GLY A 120 -26.39 8.08 2.54
CA GLY A 120 -25.90 8.81 1.37
C GLY A 120 -24.42 8.58 1.16
N GLU A 121 -23.72 9.59 0.68
CA GLU A 121 -22.30 9.51 0.37
C GLU A 121 -21.41 9.98 1.55
N PRO A 122 -20.28 9.33 1.80
CA PRO A 122 -19.35 9.71 2.86
C PRO A 122 -18.71 11.08 2.61
N VAL A 123 -18.11 11.66 3.63
CA VAL A 123 -17.24 12.83 3.48
C VAL A 123 -15.98 12.42 2.71
N SER A 124 -15.53 13.29 1.78
CA SER A 124 -14.30 13.07 0.98
C SER A 124 -13.04 13.31 1.82
N THR A 125 -12.86 12.50 2.86
CA THR A 125 -11.80 12.65 3.88
C THR A 125 -10.40 12.52 3.26
N LYS A 126 -10.24 11.61 2.31
CA LYS A 126 -8.97 11.40 1.60
C LYS A 126 -8.57 12.62 0.76
N GLU A 127 -9.53 13.28 0.14
CA GLU A 127 -9.29 14.53 -0.59
C GLU A 127 -8.94 15.68 0.37
N ASN A 128 -9.63 15.76 1.53
CA ASN A 128 -9.31 16.73 2.57
C ASN A 128 -7.87 16.53 3.10
N GLU A 129 -7.47 15.28 3.34
CA GLU A 129 -6.11 14.92 3.76
C GLU A 129 -5.06 15.37 2.72
N ARG A 130 -5.32 15.12 1.42
CA ARG A 130 -4.46 15.57 0.33
C ARG A 130 -4.35 17.09 0.29
N ALA A 131 -5.47 17.79 0.36
CA ALA A 131 -5.51 19.24 0.32
C ALA A 131 -4.75 19.87 1.50
N ILE A 132 -4.87 19.30 2.70
CA ILE A 132 -4.15 19.77 3.90
C ILE A 132 -2.65 19.67 3.68
N ILE A 133 -2.14 18.51 3.28
CA ILE A 133 -0.69 18.31 3.19
C ILE A 133 -0.07 19.06 2.01
N GLU A 134 -0.73 19.08 0.83
CA GLU A 134 -0.20 19.83 -0.31
C GLU A 134 -0.20 21.34 -0.01
N THR A 135 -1.26 21.88 0.60
CA THR A 135 -1.28 23.29 1.05
C THR A 135 -0.16 23.56 2.06
N ALA A 136 0.16 22.61 2.94
CA ALA A 136 1.26 22.79 3.89
C ALA A 136 2.64 22.86 3.21
N TYR A 137 2.87 22.02 2.19
CA TYR A 137 4.10 22.11 1.39
C TYR A 137 4.16 23.42 0.57
N GLU A 138 3.08 23.80 -0.11
CA GLU A 138 2.97 25.02 -0.91
C GLU A 138 3.28 26.29 -0.10
N ASN A 139 2.90 26.32 1.18
CA ASN A 139 3.13 27.46 2.08
C ASN A 139 4.40 27.33 2.93
N GLY A 140 5.24 26.32 2.73
CA GLY A 140 6.45 26.12 3.49
C GLY A 140 6.25 25.80 4.99
N TRP A 141 5.09 25.25 5.36
CA TRP A 141 4.83 24.88 6.77
C TRP A 141 5.43 23.51 7.12
N VAL A 142 5.73 22.71 6.12
CA VAL A 142 6.45 21.45 6.30
C VAL A 142 7.94 21.76 6.35
N THR A 143 8.49 21.84 7.55
CA THR A 143 9.89 22.16 7.81
C THR A 143 10.58 21.02 8.55
N PRO A 144 11.92 20.88 8.43
CA PRO A 144 12.68 19.90 9.17
C PRO A 144 12.47 20.06 10.69
N GLN A 145 12.15 18.99 11.37
CA GLN A 145 11.98 18.95 12.83
C GLN A 145 13.23 18.34 13.46
N ILE A 146 14.25 19.15 13.63
CA ILE A 146 15.53 18.75 14.23
C ILE A 146 15.35 18.74 15.75
N PRO A 147 15.63 17.62 16.45
CA PRO A 147 15.52 17.57 17.91
C PRO A 147 16.59 18.47 18.55
N GLU A 148 16.19 19.26 19.53
CA GLU A 148 17.11 20.16 20.28
C GLU A 148 18.17 19.36 21.05
N VAL A 149 17.81 18.19 21.54
CA VAL A 149 18.70 17.32 22.34
C VAL A 149 18.75 15.93 21.73
N ARG A 150 19.97 15.43 21.52
CA ARG A 150 20.21 14.05 21.12
C ARG A 150 20.40 13.18 22.37
N THR A 151 19.76 12.00 22.34
CA THR A 151 19.77 11.05 23.49
C THR A 151 21.08 10.25 23.62
N GLY A 152 21.95 10.30 22.60
CA GLY A 152 23.14 9.44 22.52
C GLY A 152 22.82 7.98 22.15
N LYS A 153 21.56 7.62 21.92
CA LYS A 153 21.15 6.27 21.51
C LYS A 153 21.10 6.16 19.99
N SER A 154 21.46 4.97 19.48
CA SER A 154 21.55 4.66 18.06
C SER A 154 20.63 3.51 17.66
N ILE A 155 19.87 3.67 16.58
CA ILE A 155 18.92 2.68 16.09
C ILE A 155 19.18 2.38 14.61
N ALA A 156 19.25 1.10 14.26
CA ALA A 156 19.20 0.62 12.88
C ALA A 156 17.76 0.25 12.51
N VAL A 157 17.27 0.79 11.40
CA VAL A 157 15.98 0.39 10.80
C VAL A 157 16.28 -0.35 9.49
N ILE A 158 15.81 -1.60 9.38
CA ILE A 158 16.08 -2.45 8.24
C ILE A 158 14.85 -2.46 7.33
N GLY A 159 14.96 -1.76 6.21
CA GLY A 159 13.88 -1.52 5.24
C GLY A 159 13.32 -0.12 5.33
N SER A 160 13.17 0.51 4.17
CA SER A 160 12.72 1.90 4.00
C SER A 160 11.28 2.00 3.49
N GLY A 161 10.47 0.96 3.68
CA GLY A 161 9.03 1.02 3.40
C GLY A 161 8.29 1.95 4.40
N PRO A 162 6.96 2.14 4.24
CA PRO A 162 6.18 3.07 5.09
C PRO A 162 6.37 2.84 6.58
N SER A 163 6.51 1.59 7.01
CA SER A 163 6.71 1.21 8.40
C SER A 163 8.08 1.67 8.93
N GLY A 164 9.15 1.36 8.17
CA GLY A 164 10.51 1.77 8.52
C GLY A 164 10.68 3.28 8.53
N LEU A 165 10.11 3.99 7.54
CA LEU A 165 10.12 5.44 7.49
C LEU A 165 9.37 6.06 8.69
N ALA A 166 8.21 5.50 9.08
CA ALA A 166 7.46 6.00 10.22
C ALA A 166 8.22 5.80 11.54
N ALA A 167 8.84 4.63 11.71
CA ALA A 167 9.69 4.37 12.86
C ALA A 167 10.90 5.31 12.91
N ALA A 168 11.59 5.47 11.78
CA ALA A 168 12.75 6.36 11.69
C ALA A 168 12.40 7.82 12.01
N GLN A 169 11.28 8.33 11.46
CA GLN A 169 10.81 9.69 11.73
C GLN A 169 10.55 9.91 13.23
N GLN A 170 9.78 9.02 13.87
CA GLN A 170 9.42 9.17 15.29
C GLN A 170 10.67 9.12 16.19
N LEU A 171 11.54 8.13 15.97
CA LEU A 171 12.76 7.95 16.77
C LEU A 171 13.75 9.10 16.59
N ASN A 172 13.91 9.60 15.36
CA ASN A 172 14.76 10.76 15.10
C ASN A 172 14.24 12.02 15.79
N ARG A 173 12.92 12.29 15.70
CA ARG A 173 12.29 13.44 16.39
C ARG A 173 12.35 13.32 17.91
N ARG A 174 12.36 12.09 18.44
CA ARG A 174 12.58 11.83 19.87
C ARG A 174 14.02 12.17 20.31
N GLY A 175 14.95 12.30 19.38
CA GLY A 175 16.35 12.65 19.63
C GLY A 175 17.32 11.49 19.45
N HIS A 176 16.88 10.32 19.03
CA HIS A 176 17.78 9.20 18.74
C HIS A 176 18.50 9.39 17.40
N SER A 177 19.69 8.79 17.27
CA SER A 177 20.41 8.71 15.99
C SER A 177 19.88 7.51 15.19
N VAL A 178 19.30 7.75 14.02
CA VAL A 178 18.65 6.70 13.23
C VAL A 178 19.38 6.52 11.90
N THR A 179 19.68 5.25 11.57
CA THR A 179 20.18 4.84 10.26
C THR A 179 19.20 3.82 9.64
N VAL A 180 18.73 4.13 8.46
CA VAL A 180 17.83 3.26 7.68
C VAL A 180 18.62 2.56 6.59
N PHE A 181 18.61 1.23 6.58
CA PHE A 181 19.27 0.41 5.56
C PHE A 181 18.25 -0.05 4.52
N GLU A 182 18.53 0.19 3.25
CA GLU A 182 17.69 -0.17 2.12
C GLU A 182 18.48 -1.00 1.10
N ARG A 183 17.93 -2.16 0.71
CA ARG A 183 18.58 -3.05 -0.26
C ARG A 183 18.55 -2.55 -1.70
N LYS A 184 17.59 -1.69 -2.03
CA LYS A 184 17.47 -1.07 -3.36
C LYS A 184 18.28 0.21 -3.45
N ASP A 185 18.43 0.72 -4.65
CA ASP A 185 19.17 1.97 -4.95
C ASP A 185 18.43 3.24 -4.51
N ARG A 186 17.13 3.15 -4.19
CA ARG A 186 16.30 4.27 -3.73
C ARG A 186 15.41 3.87 -2.57
N VAL A 187 15.26 4.79 -1.65
CA VAL A 187 14.41 4.68 -0.46
C VAL A 187 12.92 4.69 -0.82
N GLY A 188 12.09 3.97 -0.06
CA GLY A 188 10.62 4.03 -0.15
C GLY A 188 9.92 2.67 -0.23
N GLY A 189 10.64 1.56 -0.37
CA GLY A 189 10.06 0.22 -0.46
C GLY A 189 9.00 0.12 -1.57
N PHE A 190 7.79 -0.35 -1.24
CA PHE A 190 6.70 -0.43 -2.23
C PHE A 190 6.14 0.93 -2.66
N LEU A 191 6.28 1.99 -1.86
CA LEU A 191 5.96 3.35 -2.32
C LEU A 191 6.82 3.76 -3.52
N ARG A 192 8.07 3.27 -3.58
CA ARG A 192 9.01 3.53 -4.67
C ARG A 192 8.81 2.58 -5.84
N TYR A 193 8.89 1.27 -5.62
CA TYR A 193 9.00 0.27 -6.67
C TYR A 193 7.81 -0.69 -6.83
N GLY A 194 6.87 -0.68 -5.87
CA GLY A 194 5.67 -1.52 -5.95
C GLY A 194 4.45 -0.79 -6.51
N ILE A 195 4.32 0.51 -6.25
CA ILE A 195 3.20 1.35 -6.70
C ILE A 195 3.62 2.11 -7.96
N PRO A 196 2.86 2.07 -9.06
CA PRO A 196 3.20 2.82 -10.28
C PRO A 196 3.22 4.34 -10.08
N ASN A 197 4.03 5.05 -10.89
CA ASN A 197 4.16 6.51 -10.77
C ASN A 197 2.84 7.26 -10.99
N MET A 198 1.99 6.78 -11.90
CA MET A 198 0.68 7.40 -12.16
C MET A 198 -0.30 7.32 -10.98
N LYS A 199 -0.03 6.49 -9.99
CA LYS A 199 -0.81 6.37 -8.74
C LYS A 199 -0.17 7.14 -7.59
N LEU A 200 1.15 7.18 -7.54
CA LEU A 200 1.95 7.93 -6.56
C LEU A 200 3.21 8.45 -7.26
N ASP A 201 3.25 9.74 -7.53
CA ASP A 201 4.42 10.40 -8.12
C ASP A 201 5.63 10.25 -7.19
N LYS A 202 6.77 9.82 -7.76
CA LYS A 202 7.98 9.55 -6.98
C LYS A 202 8.63 10.81 -6.43
N ALA A 203 8.39 11.97 -7.04
CA ALA A 203 8.78 13.26 -6.48
C ALA A 203 8.14 13.53 -5.10
N VAL A 204 6.93 13.00 -4.86
CA VAL A 204 6.27 13.08 -3.53
C VAL A 204 7.01 12.24 -2.49
N VAL A 205 7.56 11.10 -2.91
CA VAL A 205 8.40 10.27 -2.04
C VAL A 205 9.73 10.96 -1.78
N ASP A 206 10.37 11.49 -2.84
CA ASP A 206 11.68 12.14 -2.73
C ASP A 206 11.64 13.36 -1.80
N ARG A 207 10.64 14.24 -1.93
CA ARG A 207 10.54 15.42 -1.05
C ARG A 207 10.42 15.05 0.43
N ARG A 208 9.75 13.91 0.76
CA ARG A 208 9.67 13.43 2.15
C ARG A 208 10.98 12.84 2.63
N ILE A 209 11.67 12.08 1.80
CA ILE A 209 12.97 11.51 2.15
C ILE A 209 13.99 12.63 2.38
N HIS A 210 14.04 13.63 1.50
CA HIS A 210 14.91 14.79 1.65
C HIS A 210 14.65 15.54 2.98
N LEU A 211 13.37 15.77 3.32
CA LEU A 211 13.02 16.37 4.62
C LEU A 211 13.53 15.53 5.80
N MET A 212 13.43 14.20 5.73
CA MET A 212 13.95 13.33 6.80
C MET A 212 15.48 13.33 6.88
N GLU A 213 16.18 13.48 5.75
CA GLU A 213 17.63 13.67 5.71
C GLU A 213 18.04 15.00 6.38
N GLU A 214 17.33 16.08 6.08
CA GLU A 214 17.52 17.37 6.74
C GLU A 214 17.23 17.31 8.26
N GLU A 215 16.27 16.47 8.69
CA GLU A 215 16.00 16.18 10.11
C GLU A 215 17.13 15.36 10.78
N GLY A 216 18.04 14.76 10.00
CA GLY A 216 19.21 14.01 10.47
C GLY A 216 19.06 12.49 10.43
N VAL A 217 18.04 11.94 9.77
CA VAL A 217 17.95 10.51 9.47
C VAL A 217 18.98 10.14 8.40
N LYS A 218 19.77 9.10 8.65
CA LYS A 218 20.75 8.59 7.67
C LYS A 218 20.12 7.47 6.85
N PHE A 219 20.23 7.54 5.52
CA PHE A 219 19.82 6.46 4.62
C PHE A 219 21.05 5.81 3.98
N VAL A 220 21.11 4.48 4.02
CA VAL A 220 22.15 3.68 3.41
C VAL A 220 21.50 2.74 2.41
N THR A 221 21.58 3.09 1.14
CA THR A 221 21.01 2.32 0.03
C THR A 221 21.99 1.30 -0.53
N ASN A 222 21.50 0.34 -1.34
CA ASN A 222 22.27 -0.77 -1.93
C ASN A 222 22.94 -1.66 -0.86
N VAL A 223 22.33 -1.76 0.33
CA VAL A 223 22.82 -2.62 1.42
C VAL A 223 21.74 -3.61 1.82
N ASN A 224 21.99 -4.86 1.51
CA ASN A 224 21.08 -5.97 1.82
C ASN A 224 21.52 -6.62 3.15
N VAL A 225 20.91 -6.18 4.24
CA VAL A 225 21.21 -6.70 5.59
C VAL A 225 20.84 -8.19 5.66
N GLY A 226 21.75 -8.97 6.24
CA GLY A 226 21.68 -10.44 6.25
C GLY A 226 22.42 -11.09 5.09
N LYS A 227 22.85 -10.31 4.07
CA LYS A 227 23.73 -10.75 2.98
C LYS A 227 25.03 -9.94 2.94
N ASP A 228 24.92 -8.62 2.82
CA ASP A 228 26.08 -7.71 2.69
C ASP A 228 26.63 -7.31 4.05
N ILE A 229 25.76 -7.16 5.05
CA ILE A 229 26.12 -6.89 6.45
C ILE A 229 25.47 -7.96 7.34
N LYS A 230 26.25 -8.51 8.27
CA LYS A 230 25.76 -9.51 9.21
C LYS A 230 24.92 -8.87 10.33
N ALA A 231 23.91 -9.57 10.81
CA ALA A 231 23.06 -9.11 11.91
C ALA A 231 23.87 -8.81 13.19
N GLU A 232 24.86 -9.65 13.49
CA GLU A 232 25.73 -9.48 14.67
C GLU A 232 26.58 -8.19 14.61
N GLU A 233 26.95 -7.73 13.40
CA GLU A 233 27.69 -6.48 13.22
C GLU A 233 26.80 -5.28 13.55
N LEU A 234 25.55 -5.30 13.11
CA LEU A 234 24.56 -4.25 13.44
C LEU A 234 24.24 -4.23 14.94
N LEU A 235 24.08 -5.40 15.56
CA LEU A 235 23.84 -5.50 16.99
C LEU A 235 25.02 -5.03 17.86
N LYS A 236 26.23 -4.93 17.32
CA LYS A 236 27.38 -4.33 17.97
C LYS A 236 27.44 -2.81 17.80
N GLN A 237 26.95 -2.29 16.67
CA GLN A 237 27.03 -0.88 16.32
C GLN A 237 25.85 -0.06 16.82
N PHE A 238 24.67 -0.68 16.97
CA PHE A 238 23.43 -0.01 17.32
C PHE A 238 22.85 -0.54 18.63
N ASP A 239 22.24 0.35 19.41
CA ASP A 239 21.57 -0.01 20.66
C ASP A 239 20.33 -0.88 20.41
N ARG A 240 19.58 -0.59 19.34
CA ARG A 240 18.37 -1.33 18.92
C ARG A 240 18.31 -1.49 17.42
N VAL A 241 17.60 -2.53 16.98
CA VAL A 241 17.33 -2.82 15.56
C VAL A 241 15.84 -2.98 15.36
N ILE A 242 15.29 -2.37 14.31
CA ILE A 242 13.90 -2.56 13.87
C ILE A 242 13.90 -3.27 12.52
N LEU A 243 13.29 -4.43 12.46
CA LEU A 243 13.05 -5.16 11.21
C LEU A 243 11.75 -4.68 10.57
N ALA A 244 11.84 -3.96 9.46
CA ALA A 244 10.73 -3.37 8.71
C ALA A 244 10.82 -3.70 7.20
N CYS A 245 11.28 -4.92 6.88
CA CYS A 245 11.56 -5.37 5.50
C CYS A 245 10.30 -5.67 4.69
N GLY A 246 9.12 -5.57 5.30
CA GLY A 246 7.84 -5.88 4.66
C GLY A 246 7.61 -7.39 4.45
N ALA A 247 6.53 -7.72 3.72
CA ALA A 247 6.23 -9.06 3.25
C ALA A 247 6.59 -9.15 1.78
N SER A 248 7.83 -9.53 1.46
CA SER A 248 8.34 -9.54 0.08
C SER A 248 8.61 -10.93 -0.48
N ASN A 249 8.25 -11.98 0.26
CA ASN A 249 8.25 -13.35 -0.26
C ASN A 249 6.97 -13.59 -1.08
N PRO A 250 7.02 -13.59 -2.44
CA PRO A 250 5.82 -13.66 -3.24
C PRO A 250 5.22 -15.06 -3.21
N ARG A 251 3.89 -15.12 -3.20
CA ARG A 251 3.16 -16.38 -3.41
C ARG A 251 3.28 -16.78 -4.87
N ASP A 252 3.85 -17.95 -5.11
CA ASP A 252 4.01 -18.49 -6.46
C ASP A 252 2.90 -19.48 -6.82
N ILE A 253 2.76 -19.74 -8.11
CA ILE A 253 1.82 -20.70 -8.68
C ILE A 253 2.60 -21.94 -9.11
N LYS A 254 2.30 -23.06 -8.46
CA LYS A 254 2.97 -24.34 -8.71
C LYS A 254 2.20 -25.13 -9.77
N VAL A 255 2.44 -24.81 -11.06
CA VAL A 255 1.84 -25.50 -12.21
C VAL A 255 2.93 -25.86 -13.23
N PRO A 256 2.70 -26.86 -14.08
CA PRO A 256 3.60 -27.17 -15.19
C PRO A 256 3.91 -25.93 -16.04
N GLY A 257 5.14 -25.83 -16.53
CA GLY A 257 5.58 -24.70 -17.34
C GLY A 257 5.84 -23.38 -16.60
N ARG A 258 5.78 -23.35 -15.26
CA ARG A 258 6.05 -22.14 -14.44
C ARG A 258 7.43 -21.52 -14.70
N ASP A 259 8.38 -22.31 -15.12
CA ASP A 259 9.75 -21.92 -15.43
C ASP A 259 9.93 -21.29 -16.83
N ALA A 260 8.83 -21.07 -17.58
CA ALA A 260 8.88 -20.39 -18.87
C ALA A 260 9.37 -18.95 -18.73
N LYS A 261 10.12 -18.47 -19.72
CA LYS A 261 10.46 -17.06 -19.87
C LYS A 261 9.19 -16.25 -20.14
N GLY A 262 9.13 -15.01 -19.65
CA GLY A 262 7.95 -14.14 -19.79
C GLY A 262 6.97 -14.24 -18.63
N ILE A 263 7.27 -15.03 -17.58
CA ILE A 263 6.48 -15.12 -16.35
C ILE A 263 7.20 -14.40 -15.22
N TYR A 264 6.61 -13.30 -14.74
CA TYR A 264 7.18 -12.43 -13.71
C TYR A 264 6.27 -12.36 -12.48
N PHE A 265 6.86 -12.11 -11.32
CA PHE A 265 6.06 -11.58 -10.21
C PHE A 265 5.67 -10.13 -10.48
N ALA A 266 4.44 -9.78 -10.12
CA ALA A 266 3.88 -8.44 -10.37
C ALA A 266 4.77 -7.31 -9.84
N VAL A 267 5.30 -7.46 -8.63
CA VAL A 267 6.16 -6.44 -8.01
C VAL A 267 7.51 -6.28 -8.72
N ASP A 268 8.05 -7.35 -9.33
CA ASP A 268 9.28 -7.27 -10.11
C ASP A 268 9.03 -6.54 -11.43
N PHE A 269 7.91 -6.84 -12.11
CA PHE A 269 7.49 -6.15 -13.32
C PHE A 269 7.26 -4.64 -13.05
N LEU A 270 6.45 -4.31 -12.05
CA LEU A 270 6.18 -2.91 -11.67
C LEU A 270 7.46 -2.17 -11.25
N GLY A 271 8.35 -2.87 -10.53
CA GLY A 271 9.65 -2.34 -10.12
C GLY A 271 10.58 -2.07 -11.30
N GLN A 272 10.66 -2.98 -12.28
CA GLN A 272 11.45 -2.79 -13.50
C GLN A 272 10.96 -1.57 -14.30
N VAL A 273 9.64 -1.46 -14.49
CA VAL A 273 9.05 -0.31 -15.21
C VAL A 273 9.37 1.00 -14.49
N THR A 274 9.10 1.06 -13.18
CA THR A 274 9.36 2.28 -12.40
C THR A 274 10.85 2.63 -12.38
N LYS A 275 11.73 1.64 -12.24
CA LYS A 275 13.17 1.86 -12.27
C LYS A 275 13.64 2.42 -13.62
N ALA A 276 13.19 1.85 -14.73
CA ALA A 276 13.54 2.33 -16.07
C ALA A 276 13.07 3.79 -16.29
N LEU A 277 11.88 4.13 -15.82
CA LEU A 277 11.37 5.50 -15.88
C LEU A 277 12.24 6.47 -15.06
N LEU A 278 12.56 6.11 -13.82
CA LEU A 278 13.35 6.97 -12.93
C LEU A 278 14.83 7.10 -13.36
N ASP A 279 15.43 6.01 -13.84
CA ASP A 279 16.84 6.03 -14.30
C ASP A 279 17.04 6.89 -15.55
N SER A 280 15.98 7.16 -16.28
CA SER A 280 16.01 7.96 -17.51
C SER A 280 15.30 9.30 -17.40
N ASP A 281 14.89 9.70 -16.18
CA ASP A 281 14.03 10.87 -15.96
C ASP A 281 12.80 10.88 -16.89
N PHE A 282 12.14 9.73 -16.97
CA PHE A 282 10.98 9.46 -17.84
C PHE A 282 11.23 9.57 -19.35
N ALA A 283 12.48 9.69 -19.80
CA ALA A 283 12.82 9.77 -21.23
C ALA A 283 12.70 8.40 -21.93
N LYS A 284 12.86 7.30 -21.20
CA LYS A 284 12.79 5.93 -21.76
C LYS A 284 11.70 5.13 -21.07
N VAL A 285 10.74 4.67 -21.86
CA VAL A 285 9.69 3.76 -21.41
C VAL A 285 10.05 2.34 -21.87
N PRO A 286 10.06 1.32 -20.99
CA PRO A 286 10.45 -0.04 -21.32
C PRO A 286 9.32 -0.77 -22.05
N TYR A 287 8.96 -0.32 -23.25
CA TYR A 287 7.85 -0.87 -24.05
C TYR A 287 8.04 -2.35 -24.39
N GLU A 288 9.27 -2.83 -24.48
CA GLU A 288 9.61 -4.23 -24.79
C GLU A 288 9.00 -5.23 -23.80
N LEU A 289 8.68 -4.79 -22.60
CA LEU A 289 8.08 -5.65 -21.58
C LEU A 289 6.65 -6.09 -21.96
N ALA A 290 5.84 -5.22 -22.61
CA ALA A 290 4.45 -5.55 -22.91
C ALA A 290 3.93 -5.11 -24.29
N LYS A 291 4.65 -4.30 -25.07
CA LYS A 291 4.17 -3.77 -26.36
C LYS A 291 3.81 -4.88 -27.34
N GLY A 292 2.57 -4.86 -27.83
CA GLY A 292 2.05 -5.84 -28.80
C GLY A 292 1.82 -7.24 -28.25
N LYS A 293 1.95 -7.42 -26.91
CA LYS A 293 1.87 -8.73 -26.23
C LYS A 293 0.47 -8.95 -25.61
N ASN A 294 0.08 -10.23 -25.53
CA ASN A 294 -1.06 -10.69 -24.77
C ASN A 294 -0.62 -10.87 -23.30
N VAL A 295 -1.14 -10.08 -22.38
CA VAL A 295 -0.74 -10.07 -20.97
C VAL A 295 -1.79 -10.77 -20.12
N LEU A 296 -1.36 -11.73 -19.31
CA LEU A 296 -2.18 -12.41 -18.31
C LEU A 296 -1.76 -11.96 -16.90
N VAL A 297 -2.67 -11.35 -16.18
CA VAL A 297 -2.48 -10.96 -14.76
C VAL A 297 -3.22 -11.96 -13.88
N ILE A 298 -2.52 -12.55 -12.90
CA ILE A 298 -3.10 -13.53 -11.99
C ILE A 298 -3.25 -12.92 -10.61
N GLY A 299 -4.46 -12.53 -10.25
CA GLY A 299 -4.85 -11.88 -8.99
C GLY A 299 -5.72 -10.65 -9.20
N GLY A 300 -6.82 -10.58 -8.46
CA GLY A 300 -7.85 -9.52 -8.60
C GLY A 300 -7.64 -8.28 -7.73
N GLY A 301 -6.58 -8.23 -6.90
CA GLY A 301 -6.32 -7.13 -5.96
C GLY A 301 -5.72 -5.87 -6.60
N ASP A 302 -5.39 -4.88 -5.76
CA ASP A 302 -4.83 -3.58 -6.19
C ASP A 302 -3.54 -3.74 -7.02
N THR A 303 -2.66 -4.67 -6.64
CA THR A 303 -1.43 -4.96 -7.41
C THR A 303 -1.75 -5.49 -8.82
N GLY A 304 -2.77 -6.35 -8.95
CA GLY A 304 -3.24 -6.82 -10.25
C GLY A 304 -3.79 -5.67 -11.11
N ASN A 305 -4.57 -4.77 -10.52
CA ASN A 305 -5.03 -3.56 -11.21
C ASN A 305 -3.87 -2.65 -11.65
N ASP A 306 -2.85 -2.48 -10.81
CA ASP A 306 -1.65 -1.71 -11.14
C ASP A 306 -0.89 -2.35 -12.33
N CYS A 307 -0.85 -3.69 -12.40
CA CYS A 307 -0.30 -4.42 -13.56
C CYS A 307 -1.11 -4.21 -14.83
N VAL A 308 -2.45 -4.21 -14.75
CA VAL A 308 -3.33 -3.93 -15.90
C VAL A 308 -3.04 -2.53 -16.45
N GLY A 309 -3.12 -1.49 -15.61
CA GLY A 309 -2.89 -0.11 -16.03
C GLY A 309 -1.48 0.15 -16.56
N THR A 310 -0.46 -0.51 -15.99
CA THR A 310 0.93 -0.43 -16.45
C THR A 310 1.10 -1.11 -17.81
N SER A 311 0.54 -2.32 -18.00
CA SER A 311 0.62 -3.04 -19.27
C SER A 311 -0.04 -2.28 -20.43
N ILE A 312 -1.17 -1.62 -20.18
CA ILE A 312 -1.84 -0.76 -21.18
C ILE A 312 -0.93 0.39 -21.59
N ARG A 313 -0.28 1.08 -20.65
CA ARG A 313 0.66 2.18 -20.95
C ARG A 313 1.89 1.71 -21.71
N LEU A 314 2.29 0.47 -21.51
CA LEU A 314 3.37 -0.17 -22.28
C LEU A 314 2.92 -0.66 -23.65
N GLY A 315 1.64 -0.49 -24.03
CA GLY A 315 1.12 -0.85 -25.35
C GLY A 315 0.79 -2.32 -25.52
N ALA A 316 0.32 -2.99 -24.47
CA ALA A 316 -0.17 -4.36 -24.55
C ALA A 316 -1.27 -4.51 -25.61
N LYS A 317 -1.25 -5.65 -26.36
CA LYS A 317 -2.28 -5.98 -27.34
C LYS A 317 -3.60 -6.37 -26.67
N SER A 318 -3.52 -7.10 -25.57
CA SER A 318 -4.66 -7.48 -24.74
C SER A 318 -4.21 -7.65 -23.30
N VAL A 319 -5.13 -7.49 -22.34
CA VAL A 319 -4.89 -7.78 -20.93
C VAL A 319 -6.08 -8.56 -20.37
N ILE A 320 -5.81 -9.70 -19.77
CA ILE A 320 -6.77 -10.52 -19.02
C ILE A 320 -6.32 -10.55 -17.56
N GLN A 321 -7.23 -10.32 -16.62
CA GLN A 321 -6.97 -10.39 -15.18
C GLN A 321 -7.80 -11.54 -14.57
N LEU A 322 -7.15 -12.57 -14.04
CA LEU A 322 -7.82 -13.68 -13.38
C LEU A 322 -8.08 -13.38 -11.91
N GLU A 323 -9.30 -13.64 -11.48
CA GLU A 323 -9.70 -13.63 -10.08
C GLU A 323 -10.27 -15.02 -9.72
N MET A 324 -9.66 -15.67 -8.73
CA MET A 324 -10.11 -16.99 -8.30
C MET A 324 -11.45 -16.96 -7.53
N MET A 325 -11.77 -15.82 -6.90
CA MET A 325 -12.99 -15.67 -6.13
C MET A 325 -14.18 -15.31 -7.01
N PRO A 326 -15.42 -15.55 -6.56
CA PRO A 326 -16.64 -15.11 -7.24
C PRO A 326 -16.65 -13.57 -7.41
N LYS A 327 -17.34 -13.10 -8.45
CA LYS A 327 -17.56 -11.67 -8.66
C LYS A 327 -18.30 -11.08 -7.44
N PRO A 328 -17.74 -10.04 -6.79
CA PRO A 328 -18.41 -9.40 -5.67
C PRO A 328 -19.76 -8.78 -6.07
N PRO A 329 -20.70 -8.64 -5.14
CA PRO A 329 -21.98 -7.94 -5.38
C PRO A 329 -21.70 -6.44 -5.63
N VAL A 330 -22.66 -5.78 -6.30
CA VAL A 330 -22.57 -4.32 -6.56
C VAL A 330 -22.78 -3.52 -5.28
N GLU A 331 -23.66 -4.00 -4.40
CA GLU A 331 -24.04 -3.36 -3.14
C GLU A 331 -23.70 -4.24 -1.93
N ARG A 332 -23.71 -3.65 -0.73
CA ARG A 332 -23.51 -4.39 0.52
C ARG A 332 -24.59 -5.45 0.71
N THR A 333 -24.17 -6.61 1.16
CA THR A 333 -25.10 -7.67 1.56
C THR A 333 -25.41 -7.60 3.06
N PRO A 334 -26.50 -8.24 3.53
CA PRO A 334 -26.79 -8.32 4.96
C PRO A 334 -25.66 -8.94 5.82
N SER A 335 -24.80 -9.78 5.22
CA SER A 335 -23.63 -10.36 5.88
C SER A 335 -22.43 -9.43 5.94
N ASN A 336 -22.50 -8.26 5.30
CA ASN A 336 -21.45 -7.25 5.29
C ASN A 336 -22.04 -5.83 5.55
N PRO A 337 -22.67 -5.61 6.72
CA PRO A 337 -23.31 -4.33 7.03
C PRO A 337 -22.28 -3.23 7.31
N TRP A 338 -22.69 -1.96 7.17
CA TRP A 338 -21.95 -0.84 7.73
C TRP A 338 -21.79 -1.04 9.26
N PRO A 339 -20.67 -0.69 9.89
CA PRO A 339 -19.51 0.05 9.37
C PRO A 339 -18.34 -0.84 8.90
N GLN A 340 -18.57 -2.11 8.60
CA GLN A 340 -17.53 -2.97 8.05
C GLN A 340 -17.00 -2.44 6.71
N TRP A 341 -15.77 -2.82 6.38
CA TRP A 341 -15.24 -2.57 5.04
C TRP A 341 -16.15 -3.18 3.95
N PRO A 342 -16.57 -2.42 2.92
CA PRO A 342 -17.49 -2.93 1.92
C PRO A 342 -16.82 -3.99 1.03
N ARG A 343 -17.41 -5.18 0.99
CA ARG A 343 -17.04 -6.28 0.08
C ARG A 343 -17.89 -6.22 -1.18
N VAL A 344 -17.74 -5.14 -1.93
CA VAL A 344 -18.50 -4.85 -3.15
C VAL A 344 -17.59 -4.79 -4.36
N LEU A 345 -18.19 -4.94 -5.55
CA LEU A 345 -17.49 -4.78 -6.81
C LEU A 345 -16.94 -3.35 -6.91
N LYS A 346 -15.63 -3.25 -7.03
CA LYS A 346 -14.92 -1.99 -7.27
C LYS A 346 -14.23 -2.07 -8.61
N THR A 347 -14.44 -1.09 -9.46
CA THR A 347 -13.68 -0.91 -10.69
C THR A 347 -12.68 0.21 -10.45
N ASP A 348 -11.39 -0.10 -10.56
CA ASP A 348 -10.31 0.86 -10.36
C ASP A 348 -9.72 1.27 -11.71
N TYR A 349 -8.79 2.21 -11.68
CA TYR A 349 -8.28 2.91 -12.87
C TYR A 349 -7.79 1.97 -13.99
N GLY A 350 -7.10 0.88 -13.68
CA GLY A 350 -6.58 -0.05 -14.68
C GLY A 350 -7.69 -0.83 -15.39
N GLN A 351 -8.72 -1.27 -14.64
CA GLN A 351 -9.90 -1.90 -15.25
C GLN A 351 -10.69 -0.90 -16.10
N GLU A 352 -10.88 0.37 -15.65
CA GLU A 352 -11.51 1.41 -16.44
C GLU A 352 -10.76 1.66 -17.75
N GLU A 353 -9.43 1.68 -17.70
CA GLU A 353 -8.56 1.85 -18.87
C GLU A 353 -8.68 0.66 -19.83
N ALA A 354 -8.71 -0.57 -19.30
CA ALA A 354 -8.92 -1.76 -20.12
C ALA A 354 -10.29 -1.74 -20.84
N ILE A 355 -11.35 -1.38 -20.11
CA ILE A 355 -12.68 -1.21 -20.70
C ILE A 355 -12.67 -0.17 -21.83
N ALA A 356 -12.01 0.97 -21.60
CA ALA A 356 -11.96 2.04 -22.59
C ALA A 356 -11.12 1.70 -23.84
N VAL A 357 -10.07 0.89 -23.68
CA VAL A 357 -9.13 0.50 -24.75
C VAL A 357 -9.58 -0.74 -25.49
N PHE A 358 -10.02 -1.79 -24.76
CA PHE A 358 -10.34 -3.10 -25.31
C PHE A 358 -11.85 -3.35 -25.46
N GLY A 359 -12.71 -2.47 -24.90
CA GLY A 359 -14.16 -2.58 -25.00
C GLY A 359 -14.83 -3.53 -24.00
N HIS A 360 -14.06 -4.15 -23.08
CA HIS A 360 -14.60 -5.07 -22.07
C HIS A 360 -13.79 -5.02 -20.76
N ASP A 361 -14.41 -5.44 -19.67
CA ASP A 361 -13.75 -5.63 -18.36
C ASP A 361 -12.67 -6.73 -18.49
N PRO A 362 -11.43 -6.49 -18.09
CA PRO A 362 -10.36 -7.48 -18.21
C PRO A 362 -10.51 -8.65 -17.22
N ARG A 363 -11.37 -8.55 -16.21
CA ARG A 363 -11.49 -9.52 -15.12
C ARG A 363 -12.30 -10.75 -15.51
N VAL A 364 -11.71 -11.91 -15.26
CA VAL A 364 -12.35 -13.21 -15.39
C VAL A 364 -12.39 -13.87 -14.02
N TYR A 365 -13.59 -13.96 -13.46
CA TYR A 365 -13.82 -14.49 -12.10
C TYR A 365 -13.91 -16.01 -12.06
N GLN A 366 -13.68 -16.57 -10.87
CA GLN A 366 -13.73 -18.03 -10.62
C GLN A 366 -12.89 -18.81 -11.63
N THR A 367 -11.66 -18.33 -11.90
CA THR A 367 -10.79 -18.93 -12.90
C THR A 367 -9.36 -18.94 -12.40
N THR A 368 -8.63 -20.02 -12.70
CA THR A 368 -7.22 -20.16 -12.38
C THR A 368 -6.45 -20.76 -13.56
N VAL A 369 -5.11 -20.67 -13.50
CA VAL A 369 -4.20 -21.33 -14.45
C VAL A 369 -3.87 -22.73 -13.94
N THR A 370 -3.84 -23.71 -14.83
CA THR A 370 -3.45 -25.08 -14.55
C THR A 370 -2.14 -25.49 -15.23
N GLU A 371 -1.74 -24.79 -16.31
CA GLU A 371 -0.51 -25.06 -17.04
C GLU A 371 -0.08 -23.84 -17.86
N PHE A 372 1.23 -23.62 -18.00
CA PHE A 372 1.82 -22.73 -18.98
C PHE A 372 2.50 -23.54 -20.09
N ILE A 373 2.19 -23.21 -21.34
CA ILE A 373 2.74 -23.88 -22.51
C ILE A 373 3.88 -23.04 -23.07
N LYS A 374 5.01 -23.67 -23.35
CA LYS A 374 6.22 -23.02 -23.86
C LYS A 374 6.32 -23.18 -25.38
N ASP A 375 6.88 -22.16 -26.03
CA ASP A 375 7.37 -22.26 -27.40
C ASP A 375 8.72 -23.01 -27.47
N LYS A 376 9.22 -23.21 -28.67
CA LYS A 376 10.52 -23.86 -28.93
C LYS A 376 11.74 -23.13 -28.34
N ASN A 377 11.57 -21.84 -27.95
CA ASN A 377 12.62 -21.00 -27.36
C ASN A 377 12.51 -20.92 -25.83
N GLY A 378 11.52 -21.62 -25.24
CA GLY A 378 11.25 -21.64 -23.81
C GLY A 378 10.47 -20.43 -23.30
N ASN A 379 9.88 -19.60 -24.18
CA ASN A 379 9.00 -18.52 -23.77
C ASN A 379 7.59 -19.06 -23.53
N VAL A 380 6.85 -18.44 -22.59
CA VAL A 380 5.42 -18.72 -22.47
C VAL A 380 4.71 -18.26 -23.76
N CYS A 381 3.85 -19.11 -24.33
CA CYS A 381 3.08 -18.78 -25.52
C CYS A 381 1.58 -19.04 -25.35
N GLN A 382 1.19 -19.89 -24.40
CA GLN A 382 -0.20 -20.14 -24.07
C GLN A 382 -0.34 -20.44 -22.57
N ALA A 383 -1.54 -20.23 -22.02
CA ALA A 383 -1.93 -20.65 -20.67
C ALA A 383 -3.20 -21.50 -20.74
N LYS A 384 -3.22 -22.62 -20.03
CA LYS A 384 -4.41 -23.43 -19.83
C LYS A 384 -5.13 -22.96 -18.58
N LEU A 385 -6.38 -22.54 -18.73
CA LEU A 385 -7.24 -22.05 -17.67
C LEU A 385 -8.28 -23.11 -17.31
N THR A 386 -8.81 -23.04 -16.08
CA THR A 386 -9.99 -23.81 -15.66
C THR A 386 -10.89 -22.97 -14.78
N LYS A 387 -12.20 -23.23 -14.83
CA LYS A 387 -13.16 -22.62 -13.92
C LYS A 387 -13.05 -23.21 -12.53
N LEU A 388 -13.41 -22.40 -11.55
CA LEU A 388 -13.43 -22.77 -10.14
C LEU A 388 -14.86 -22.68 -9.60
N LYS A 389 -15.19 -23.56 -8.64
CA LYS A 389 -16.40 -23.46 -7.82
C LYS A 389 -16.05 -23.46 -6.34
N SER A 390 -16.89 -22.83 -5.53
CA SER A 390 -16.75 -22.87 -4.07
C SER A 390 -17.31 -24.18 -3.52
N GLU A 391 -16.49 -24.94 -2.80
CA GLU A 391 -16.91 -26.13 -2.08
C GLU A 391 -16.44 -26.07 -0.63
N LYS A 392 -17.23 -26.64 0.28
CA LYS A 392 -16.87 -26.75 1.69
C LYS A 392 -15.99 -27.97 1.89
N ASP A 393 -14.78 -27.77 2.38
CA ASP A 393 -13.89 -28.87 2.75
C ASP A 393 -14.54 -29.69 3.86
N PRO A 394 -14.81 -31.01 3.65
CA PRO A 394 -15.48 -31.86 4.61
C PRO A 394 -14.70 -32.07 5.91
N LYS A 395 -13.37 -31.90 5.89
CA LYS A 395 -12.50 -32.10 7.05
C LYS A 395 -12.36 -30.84 7.91
N THR A 396 -12.18 -29.68 7.26
CA THR A 396 -11.92 -28.42 7.97
C THR A 396 -13.13 -27.50 8.06
N GLY A 397 -14.18 -27.75 7.30
CA GLY A 397 -15.38 -26.92 7.19
C GLY A 397 -15.13 -25.58 6.47
N ARG A 398 -13.93 -25.34 5.93
CA ARG A 398 -13.58 -24.10 5.24
C ARG A 398 -14.04 -24.14 3.79
N MET A 399 -14.45 -22.99 3.26
CA MET A 399 -14.73 -22.83 1.84
C MET A 399 -13.41 -22.86 1.05
N MET A 400 -13.36 -23.71 0.03
CA MET A 400 -12.23 -23.84 -0.89
C MET A 400 -12.71 -23.64 -2.32
N MET A 401 -11.82 -23.11 -3.16
CA MET A 401 -12.06 -23.01 -4.60
C MET A 401 -11.46 -24.25 -5.26
N VAL A 402 -12.31 -25.05 -5.90
CA VAL A 402 -11.91 -26.30 -6.56
C VAL A 402 -12.13 -26.23 -8.06
N PRO A 403 -11.25 -26.83 -8.90
CA PRO A 403 -11.44 -26.89 -10.34
C PRO A 403 -12.73 -27.58 -10.75
N VAL A 404 -13.32 -27.11 -11.85
CA VAL A 404 -14.49 -27.74 -12.48
C VAL A 404 -13.99 -28.48 -13.73
N GLU A 405 -14.10 -29.80 -13.75
CA GLU A 405 -13.70 -30.65 -14.86
C GLU A 405 -14.48 -30.31 -16.15
N GLY A 406 -13.78 -30.39 -17.29
CA GLY A 406 -14.36 -30.13 -18.62
C GLY A 406 -14.57 -28.65 -18.93
N THR A 407 -13.98 -27.74 -18.12
CA THR A 407 -14.05 -26.29 -18.36
C THR A 407 -12.70 -25.70 -18.80
N GLU A 408 -11.76 -26.56 -19.18
CA GLU A 408 -10.43 -26.16 -19.60
C GLU A 408 -10.48 -25.37 -20.91
N GLU A 409 -9.80 -24.24 -20.90
CA GLU A 409 -9.63 -23.35 -22.05
C GLU A 409 -8.15 -23.02 -22.23
N VAL A 410 -7.66 -22.96 -23.45
CA VAL A 410 -6.30 -22.55 -23.78
C VAL A 410 -6.34 -21.18 -24.45
N ILE A 411 -5.64 -20.22 -23.86
CA ILE A 411 -5.55 -18.85 -24.37
C ILE A 411 -4.11 -18.50 -24.78
N PRO A 412 -3.91 -17.66 -25.81
CA PRO A 412 -2.59 -17.15 -26.17
C PRO A 412 -2.09 -16.15 -25.14
N VAL A 413 -0.84 -16.28 -24.70
CA VAL A 413 -0.21 -15.42 -23.69
C VAL A 413 1.26 -15.22 -24.02
N ASP A 414 1.73 -13.99 -23.98
CA ASP A 414 3.15 -13.66 -24.20
C ASP A 414 3.85 -13.20 -22.91
N VAL A 415 3.06 -12.70 -21.94
CA VAL A 415 3.54 -12.24 -20.62
C VAL A 415 2.57 -12.65 -19.54
N VAL A 416 3.08 -13.17 -18.43
CA VAL A 416 2.30 -13.51 -17.23
C VAL A 416 2.82 -12.71 -16.04
N LEU A 417 1.89 -12.07 -15.32
CA LEU A 417 2.19 -11.28 -14.12
C LEU A 417 1.48 -11.90 -12.91
N ILE A 418 2.25 -12.47 -11.99
CA ILE A 418 1.71 -13.14 -10.80
C ILE A 418 1.54 -12.13 -9.68
N ALA A 419 0.28 -11.77 -9.39
CA ALA A 419 -0.15 -10.84 -8.35
C ALA A 419 -0.94 -11.55 -7.22
N ALA A 420 -0.51 -12.75 -6.83
CA ALA A 420 -1.21 -13.64 -5.91
C ALA A 420 -0.96 -13.34 -4.41
N GLY A 421 -0.35 -12.19 -4.09
CA GLY A 421 0.00 -11.80 -2.72
C GLY A 421 1.32 -12.38 -2.23
N PHE A 422 1.55 -12.30 -0.91
CA PHE A 422 2.83 -12.63 -0.29
C PHE A 422 2.68 -13.66 0.84
N LEU A 423 3.79 -14.35 1.13
CA LEU A 423 3.91 -15.37 2.18
C LEU A 423 4.72 -14.85 3.39
N GLY A 424 4.67 -13.54 3.68
CA GLY A 424 5.47 -12.94 4.75
C GLY A 424 6.85 -12.50 4.30
N SER A 425 7.79 -12.44 5.24
CA SER A 425 9.15 -11.95 5.02
C SER A 425 10.03 -12.96 4.29
N GLU A 426 11.08 -12.47 3.66
CA GLU A 426 12.10 -13.33 3.10
C GLU A 426 12.93 -13.99 4.23
N LYS A 427 13.07 -15.30 4.13
CA LYS A 427 13.65 -16.15 5.18
C LYS A 427 15.08 -15.77 5.58
N TYR A 428 15.91 -15.32 4.61
CA TYR A 428 17.30 -14.97 4.90
C TYR A 428 17.47 -13.85 5.95
N VAL A 429 16.51 -12.91 6.04
CA VAL A 429 16.54 -11.83 7.04
C VAL A 429 16.17 -12.37 8.42
N THR A 430 15.09 -13.17 8.48
CA THR A 430 14.65 -13.77 9.75
C THR A 430 15.69 -14.75 10.31
N ASP A 431 16.34 -15.52 9.44
CA ASP A 431 17.42 -16.43 9.80
C ASP A 431 18.68 -15.67 10.29
N ALA A 432 19.04 -14.57 9.61
CA ALA A 432 20.20 -13.75 9.99
C ALA A 432 20.05 -13.18 11.42
N PHE A 433 18.86 -12.73 11.78
CA PHE A 433 18.55 -12.22 13.12
C PHE A 433 18.10 -13.29 14.10
N LYS A 434 17.88 -14.54 13.63
CA LYS A 434 17.40 -15.68 14.45
C LYS A 434 16.09 -15.40 15.17
N VAL A 435 15.22 -14.57 14.58
CA VAL A 435 13.92 -14.24 15.16
C VAL A 435 12.90 -15.36 14.93
N ALA A 436 12.04 -15.59 15.90
CA ALA A 436 10.93 -16.53 15.76
C ALA A 436 9.93 -16.04 14.71
N ILE A 437 9.35 -16.98 13.96
CA ILE A 437 8.28 -16.72 12.99
C ILE A 437 7.04 -17.54 13.36
N ASN A 438 5.87 -16.96 13.16
CA ASN A 438 4.59 -17.63 13.42
C ASN A 438 4.16 -18.51 12.24
N GLY A 439 3.04 -19.23 12.39
CA GLY A 439 2.50 -20.13 11.36
C GLY A 439 2.07 -19.44 10.05
N ARG A 440 2.08 -18.10 9.99
CA ARG A 440 1.83 -17.31 8.77
C ARG A 440 3.13 -16.75 8.18
N THR A 441 4.28 -17.22 8.64
CA THR A 441 5.62 -16.81 8.20
C THR A 441 5.97 -15.32 8.49
N ASN A 442 5.26 -14.70 9.40
CA ASN A 442 5.56 -13.34 9.90
C ASN A 442 6.45 -13.45 11.15
N VAL A 443 7.23 -12.41 11.43
CA VAL A 443 8.01 -12.34 12.66
C VAL A 443 7.08 -12.35 13.87
N ASP A 444 7.34 -13.26 14.80
CA ASP A 444 6.50 -13.46 15.97
C ASP A 444 6.86 -12.51 17.10
N THR A 445 5.84 -11.99 17.77
CA THR A 445 5.94 -11.14 18.96
C THR A 445 4.84 -11.54 19.94
N LYS A 446 4.91 -11.10 21.18
CA LYS A 446 3.76 -11.15 22.06
C LYS A 446 2.66 -10.22 21.55
N PRO A 447 1.37 -10.51 21.84
CA PRO A 447 0.27 -9.63 21.45
C PRO A 447 0.53 -8.17 21.87
N GLU A 448 0.23 -7.24 20.96
CA GLU A 448 0.40 -5.79 21.15
C GLU A 448 1.82 -5.33 21.50
N GLN A 449 2.81 -6.17 21.25
CA GLN A 449 4.22 -5.86 21.43
C GLN A 449 4.94 -5.90 20.08
N TYR A 450 6.09 -5.20 20.01
CA TYR A 450 6.90 -5.10 18.80
C TYR A 450 8.30 -5.68 18.99
N GLN A 451 8.66 -6.07 20.21
CA GLN A 451 9.91 -6.77 20.51
C GLN A 451 9.80 -8.23 20.08
N THR A 452 10.80 -8.70 19.35
CA THR A 452 10.89 -10.07 18.85
C THR A 452 11.37 -11.05 19.93
N SER A 453 11.55 -12.31 19.57
CA SER A 453 12.19 -13.32 20.42
C SER A 453 13.67 -13.05 20.73
N VAL A 454 14.29 -12.09 20.03
CA VAL A 454 15.70 -11.71 20.19
C VAL A 454 15.78 -10.36 20.89
N ASP A 455 16.56 -10.31 21.97
CA ASP A 455 16.78 -9.06 22.71
C ASP A 455 17.29 -7.94 21.78
N ARG A 456 16.86 -6.70 22.03
CA ARG A 456 17.18 -5.49 21.26
C ARG A 456 16.70 -5.48 19.79
N VAL A 457 15.97 -6.52 19.33
CA VAL A 457 15.42 -6.60 17.98
C VAL A 457 13.91 -6.45 18.03
N PHE A 458 13.40 -5.47 17.28
CA PHE A 458 11.98 -5.15 17.14
C PHE A 458 11.53 -5.39 15.69
N THR A 459 10.25 -5.43 15.46
CA THR A 459 9.67 -5.60 14.11
C THR A 459 8.44 -4.72 13.93
N ALA A 460 8.13 -4.35 12.69
CA ALA A 460 6.94 -3.56 12.37
C ALA A 460 6.47 -3.74 10.92
N GLY A 461 5.21 -3.42 10.68
CA GLY A 461 4.59 -3.42 9.37
C GLY A 461 4.28 -4.83 8.85
N ASP A 462 4.32 -5.01 7.53
CA ASP A 462 3.96 -6.28 6.92
C ASP A 462 4.87 -7.45 7.32
N MET A 463 6.07 -7.17 7.79
CA MET A 463 6.95 -8.19 8.35
C MET A 463 6.42 -8.79 9.65
N HIS A 464 5.68 -7.99 10.42
CA HIS A 464 5.05 -8.37 11.68
C HIS A 464 3.62 -8.90 11.47
N ARG A 465 2.76 -8.12 10.79
CA ARG A 465 1.33 -8.46 10.67
C ARG A 465 0.94 -9.22 9.41
N GLY A 466 1.85 -9.38 8.46
CA GLY A 466 1.56 -9.84 7.10
C GLY A 466 1.16 -8.69 6.18
N GLN A 467 0.99 -8.97 4.89
CA GLN A 467 0.64 -7.96 3.91
C GLN A 467 -0.62 -7.18 4.34
N SER A 468 -0.52 -5.85 4.29
CA SER A 468 -1.55 -4.96 4.82
C SER A 468 -1.59 -3.62 4.06
N LEU A 469 -2.39 -2.68 4.55
CA LEU A 469 -2.49 -1.36 3.96
C LEU A 469 -1.36 -0.45 4.44
N VAL A 470 -1.00 0.55 3.61
CA VAL A 470 0.00 1.57 3.95
C VAL A 470 -0.25 2.22 5.31
N VAL A 471 -1.51 2.49 5.64
CA VAL A 471 -1.92 3.11 6.91
C VAL A 471 -1.61 2.22 8.12
N TRP A 472 -1.72 0.90 7.97
CA TRP A 472 -1.31 -0.06 9.00
C TRP A 472 0.21 -0.13 9.16
N ALA A 473 0.94 -0.12 8.04
CA ALA A 473 2.40 -0.09 8.08
C ALA A 473 2.92 1.16 8.81
N ILE A 474 2.32 2.34 8.56
CA ILE A 474 2.65 3.59 9.26
C ILE A 474 2.32 3.47 10.75
N ARG A 475 1.14 2.95 11.12
CA ARG A 475 0.77 2.73 12.52
C ARG A 475 1.80 1.87 13.24
N GLU A 476 2.10 0.70 12.72
CA GLU A 476 3.03 -0.21 13.35
C GLU A 476 4.45 0.35 13.45
N GLY A 477 4.88 1.14 12.45
CA GLY A 477 6.15 1.85 12.53
C GLY A 477 6.20 2.83 13.70
N ARG A 478 5.12 3.58 13.93
CA ARG A 478 4.99 4.51 15.07
C ARG A 478 4.95 3.78 16.41
N GLU A 479 4.17 2.72 16.51
CA GLU A 479 4.06 1.91 17.74
C GLU A 479 5.36 1.19 18.08
N ALA A 480 6.05 0.66 17.07
CA ALA A 480 7.37 0.06 17.27
C ALA A 480 8.42 1.09 17.72
N ALA A 481 8.35 2.32 17.17
CA ALA A 481 9.22 3.41 17.63
C ALA A 481 9.00 3.72 19.11
N LYS A 482 7.74 3.78 19.55
CA LYS A 482 7.40 3.95 20.97
C LYS A 482 7.97 2.82 21.82
N ALA A 483 7.79 1.56 21.44
CA ALA A 483 8.32 0.42 22.16
C ALA A 483 9.86 0.44 22.25
N VAL A 484 10.54 0.86 21.17
CA VAL A 484 12.00 1.03 21.15
C VAL A 484 12.43 2.14 22.10
N ASP A 485 11.78 3.31 22.06
CA ASP A 485 12.07 4.44 22.96
C ASP A 485 11.89 4.03 24.43
N GLU A 486 10.78 3.37 24.77
CA GLU A 486 10.53 2.82 26.12
C GLU A 486 11.62 1.87 26.56
N SER A 487 12.08 0.98 25.67
CA SER A 487 13.14 0.02 25.97
C SER A 487 14.51 0.67 26.19
N LEU A 488 14.73 1.88 25.68
CA LEU A 488 16.00 2.63 25.80
C LEU A 488 15.99 3.63 26.95
N MET A 489 14.84 4.25 27.19
CA MET A 489 14.73 5.39 28.10
C MET A 489 13.93 5.07 29.38
N GLY A 490 13.25 3.90 29.43
CA GLY A 490 12.35 3.52 30.51
C GLY A 490 10.95 4.15 30.43
N TYR A 491 10.74 5.09 29.51
CA TYR A 491 9.46 5.75 29.22
C TYR A 491 9.47 6.30 27.78
N SER A 492 8.30 6.65 27.23
CA SER A 492 8.18 7.30 25.93
C SER A 492 7.14 8.43 25.92
N TYR A 493 7.40 9.45 25.12
CA TYR A 493 6.46 10.51 24.78
C TYR A 493 5.88 10.37 23.35
N LEU A 494 6.21 9.27 22.64
CA LEU A 494 5.76 8.98 21.27
C LEU A 494 4.32 8.46 21.22
#